data_8a1d0c35dd715ae6e027059ec6af7487
#
_entry.id   8a1d0c35dd715ae6e027059ec6af7487
#
_cell.length_a   1.000
_cell.length_b   1.000
_cell.length_c   1.000
_cell.angle_alpha   90.00
_cell.angle_beta   90.00
_cell.angle_gamma   90.00
#
_symmetry.space_group_name_H-M   'P 1'
#
loop_
_entity.id
_entity.type
_entity.pdbx_description
1 polymer ?
#
loop_
_entity_poly.entity_id
_entity_poly.type
_entity_poly.pdbx_seq_one_letter_code
_entity_poly.pdbx_strand_id
1 'polypeptide(L)'
;MKKQKFDLKYLFLLIPITLILIIGLIYLFNKNKIYNEINWMTMKEEQRLNVPLENQLPDLPNGCEVTSLSMLLNYYDIKVNKYDLADNIAHVDSFTDNGKYRSNPNQGFVGHMSVANAGWCVYHGPLFDVARKYTNHIEDASGSNFLAILKLVSDGHPVLIITTTTFNHVNNMQTWETNTGKVNVTPSSHACVITGYNKQKKLVYVNNPYGTKKQPVNWHNLELSYDQQGRQALYIK
;
A
#
# COMPACT_ATOMS: atom_id res chain seq x y z
N MET A 1 -41.46 25.11 45.31
CA MET A 1 -40.30 24.66 44.45
C MET A 1 -39.03 24.76 45.28
N LYS A 2 -38.42 23.61 45.67
CA LYS A 2 -37.12 23.58 46.36
C LYS A 2 -36.01 23.82 45.35
N LYS A 3 -35.27 24.94 45.43
CA LYS A 3 -34.02 25.16 44.69
C LYS A 3 -33.01 24.16 45.14
N GLN A 4 -32.67 23.19 44.28
CA GLN A 4 -31.56 22.29 44.49
C GLN A 4 -30.24 23.13 44.52
N LYS A 5 -29.60 23.23 45.67
CA LYS A 5 -28.26 23.85 45.78
C LYS A 5 -27.25 22.90 45.13
N PHE A 6 -26.66 23.34 44.02
CA PHE A 6 -25.54 22.63 43.40
C PHE A 6 -24.35 22.67 44.34
N ASP A 7 -23.87 21.50 44.78
CA ASP A 7 -22.77 21.42 45.73
C ASP A 7 -21.44 21.68 45.00
N LEU A 8 -20.77 22.76 45.38
CA LEU A 8 -19.53 23.25 44.74
C LEU A 8 -18.43 22.18 44.70
N LYS A 9 -18.47 21.16 45.55
CA LYS A 9 -17.56 20.01 45.58
C LYS A 9 -17.60 19.19 44.30
N TYR A 10 -18.77 19.06 43.68
CA TYR A 10 -18.90 18.34 42.40
C TYR A 10 -18.30 19.12 41.22
N LEU A 11 -18.28 20.45 41.32
CA LEU A 11 -17.65 21.29 40.30
C LEU A 11 -16.14 21.09 40.26
N PHE A 12 -15.47 20.99 41.41
CA PHE A 12 -14.04 20.72 41.51
C PHE A 12 -13.64 19.34 41.02
N LEU A 13 -14.52 18.36 41.02
CA LEU A 13 -14.31 17.02 40.47
C LEU A 13 -14.61 16.97 38.95
N LEU A 14 -15.59 17.71 38.49
CA LEU A 14 -15.98 17.71 37.05
C LEU A 14 -15.00 18.45 36.14
N ILE A 15 -14.39 19.55 36.65
CA ILE A 15 -13.41 20.34 35.87
C ILE A 15 -12.21 19.50 35.37
N PRO A 16 -11.49 18.75 36.21
CA PRO A 16 -10.35 17.94 35.74
C PRO A 16 -10.79 16.80 34.84
N ILE A 17 -11.97 16.21 35.04
CA ILE A 17 -12.50 15.15 34.17
C ILE A 17 -12.81 15.70 32.77
N THR A 18 -13.48 16.85 32.72
CA THR A 18 -13.79 17.50 31.42
C THR A 18 -12.50 17.95 30.70
N LEU A 19 -11.51 18.44 31.44
CA LEU A 19 -10.21 18.83 30.87
C LEU A 19 -9.48 17.62 30.27
N ILE A 20 -9.45 16.48 30.98
CA ILE A 20 -8.86 15.23 30.48
C ILE A 20 -9.58 14.74 29.23
N LEU A 21 -10.92 14.81 29.20
CA LEU A 21 -11.71 14.42 28.02
C LEU A 21 -11.44 15.35 26.82
N ILE A 22 -11.34 16.65 27.04
CA ILE A 22 -11.00 17.63 26.00
C ILE A 22 -9.58 17.38 25.46
N ILE A 23 -8.60 17.17 26.34
CA ILE A 23 -7.22 16.85 25.93
C ILE A 23 -7.20 15.54 25.15
N GLY A 24 -7.91 14.51 25.61
CA GLY A 24 -8.05 13.24 24.91
C GLY A 24 -8.68 13.39 23.52
N LEU A 25 -9.72 14.18 23.38
CA LEU A 25 -10.33 14.50 22.09
C LEU A 25 -9.37 15.26 21.18
N ILE A 26 -8.70 16.29 21.68
CA ILE A 26 -7.69 17.05 20.91
C ILE A 26 -6.57 16.13 20.45
N TYR A 27 -6.10 15.22 21.30
CA TYR A 27 -5.09 14.22 20.95
C TYR A 27 -5.61 13.28 19.84
N LEU A 28 -6.82 12.74 19.96
CA LEU A 28 -7.42 11.85 18.95
C LEU A 28 -7.56 12.55 17.59
N PHE A 29 -8.01 13.80 17.57
CA PHE A 29 -8.12 14.59 16.33
C PHE A 29 -6.77 14.94 15.70
N ASN A 30 -5.73 15.15 16.52
CA ASN A 30 -4.41 15.55 16.02
C ASN A 30 -3.43 14.38 15.90
N LYS A 31 -3.78 13.17 16.31
CA LYS A 31 -2.89 11.99 16.33
C LYS A 31 -2.17 11.79 14.99
N ASN A 32 -2.90 11.82 13.89
CA ASN A 32 -2.33 11.63 12.55
C ASN A 32 -1.37 12.76 12.15
N LYS A 33 -1.68 14.00 12.53
CA LYS A 33 -0.83 15.16 12.26
C LYS A 33 0.48 15.06 13.05
N ILE A 34 0.40 14.77 14.34
CA ILE A 34 1.57 14.60 15.24
C ILE A 34 2.44 13.46 14.72
N TYR A 35 1.84 12.32 14.36
CA TYR A 35 2.55 11.17 13.81
C TYR A 35 3.28 11.52 12.52
N ASN A 36 2.64 12.26 11.62
CA ASN A 36 3.26 12.71 10.38
C ASN A 36 4.41 13.69 10.62
N GLU A 37 4.28 14.60 11.57
CA GLU A 37 5.36 15.53 11.94
C GLU A 37 6.56 14.76 12.51
N ILE A 38 6.34 13.79 13.39
CA ILE A 38 7.39 12.93 13.93
C ILE A 38 8.07 12.14 12.81
N ASN A 39 7.31 11.49 11.94
CA ASN A 39 7.86 10.77 10.80
C ASN A 39 8.71 11.69 9.92
N TRP A 40 8.19 12.87 9.57
CA TRP A 40 8.92 13.84 8.77
C TRP A 40 10.24 14.25 9.41
N MET A 41 10.25 14.58 10.73
CA MET A 41 11.44 15.00 11.46
C MET A 41 12.46 13.88 11.64
N THR A 42 12.02 12.65 11.78
CA THR A 42 12.90 11.49 12.04
C THR A 42 13.37 10.76 10.77
N MET A 43 12.78 11.06 9.62
CA MET A 43 13.25 10.55 8.33
C MET A 43 14.58 11.21 7.93
N LYS A 44 15.47 10.43 7.31
CA LYS A 44 16.67 10.93 6.63
C LYS A 44 16.28 11.94 5.53
N GLU A 45 17.18 12.83 5.15
CA GLU A 45 16.94 13.76 4.03
C GLU A 45 16.85 13.05 2.68
N GLU A 46 17.61 11.97 2.53
CA GLU A 46 17.61 11.11 1.37
C GLU A 46 17.86 9.66 1.79
N GLN A 47 17.24 8.72 1.10
CA GLN A 47 17.51 7.28 1.21
C GLN A 47 17.51 6.65 -0.16
N ARG A 48 18.43 5.69 -0.39
CA ARG A 48 18.51 4.88 -1.61
C ARG A 48 18.92 3.46 -1.26
N LEU A 49 17.98 2.55 -1.34
CA LEU A 49 18.20 1.12 -1.13
C LEU A 49 18.62 0.45 -2.45
N ASN A 50 19.46 -0.55 -2.37
CA ASN A 50 19.91 -1.28 -3.57
C ASN A 50 19.11 -2.55 -3.81
N VAL A 51 17.79 -2.39 -4.02
CA VAL A 51 16.89 -3.49 -4.36
C VAL A 51 17.25 -4.04 -5.75
N PRO A 52 17.37 -5.38 -5.93
CA PRO A 52 17.56 -5.98 -7.25
C PRO A 52 16.38 -5.62 -8.18
N LEU A 53 16.65 -5.49 -9.47
CA LEU A 53 15.61 -5.26 -10.47
C LEU A 53 15.26 -6.57 -11.17
N GLU A 54 13.97 -6.82 -11.33
CA GLU A 54 13.44 -7.85 -12.21
C GLU A 54 12.48 -7.20 -13.22
N ASN A 55 12.47 -7.69 -14.49
CA ASN A 55 11.57 -7.22 -15.52
C ASN A 55 10.42 -8.22 -15.71
N GLN A 56 9.17 -7.74 -15.68
CA GLN A 56 8.00 -8.60 -15.92
C GLN A 56 7.92 -9.08 -17.38
N LEU A 57 8.41 -8.26 -18.32
CA LEU A 57 8.35 -8.56 -19.76
C LEU A 57 9.52 -9.47 -20.20
N PRO A 58 9.32 -10.25 -21.27
CA PRO A 58 8.10 -10.38 -22.08
C PRO A 58 7.06 -11.37 -21.50
N ASP A 59 7.41 -12.18 -20.51
CA ASP A 59 6.71 -13.41 -20.16
C ASP A 59 5.42 -13.19 -19.32
N LEU A 60 5.42 -12.16 -18.47
CA LEU A 60 4.29 -11.82 -17.63
C LEU A 60 3.80 -10.38 -17.88
N PRO A 61 3.15 -10.09 -19.01
CA PRO A 61 2.73 -8.73 -19.35
C PRO A 61 1.77 -8.10 -18.32
N ASN A 62 1.06 -8.92 -17.53
CA ASN A 62 0.20 -8.46 -16.44
C ASN A 62 0.74 -8.85 -15.05
N GLY A 63 2.03 -9.15 -14.91
CA GLY A 63 2.65 -9.68 -13.68
C GLY A 63 3.40 -8.66 -12.85
N CYS A 64 3.01 -7.38 -12.85
CA CYS A 64 3.73 -6.33 -12.14
C CYS A 64 3.79 -6.57 -10.62
N GLU A 65 2.75 -7.13 -10.03
CA GLU A 65 2.66 -7.36 -8.59
C GLU A 65 3.60 -8.48 -8.15
N VAL A 66 3.57 -9.63 -8.82
CA VAL A 66 4.47 -10.76 -8.47
C VAL A 66 5.92 -10.45 -8.79
N THR A 67 6.20 -9.69 -9.86
CA THR A 67 7.55 -9.22 -10.18
C THR A 67 8.07 -8.24 -9.13
N SER A 68 7.21 -7.33 -8.66
CA SER A 68 7.57 -6.41 -7.56
C SER A 68 7.79 -7.17 -6.25
N LEU A 69 6.99 -8.19 -5.97
CA LEU A 69 7.16 -9.03 -4.79
C LEU A 69 8.48 -9.84 -4.85
N SER A 70 8.82 -10.37 -6.02
CA SER A 70 10.12 -11.03 -6.22
C SER A 70 11.29 -10.08 -5.92
N MET A 71 11.26 -8.84 -6.44
CA MET A 71 12.27 -7.83 -6.14
C MET A 71 12.39 -7.53 -4.64
N LEU A 72 11.25 -7.44 -3.94
CA LEU A 72 11.20 -7.21 -2.50
C LEU A 72 11.83 -8.36 -1.72
N LEU A 73 11.44 -9.61 -2.01
CA LEU A 73 11.95 -10.81 -1.35
C LEU A 73 13.47 -10.98 -1.59
N ASN A 74 13.92 -10.77 -2.82
CA ASN A 74 15.35 -10.91 -3.17
C ASN A 74 16.22 -9.82 -2.55
N TYR A 75 15.69 -8.67 -2.13
CA TYR A 75 16.45 -7.69 -1.34
C TYR A 75 16.89 -8.25 0.02
N TYR A 76 16.14 -9.18 0.57
CA TYR A 76 16.42 -9.87 1.82
C TYR A 76 17.03 -11.27 1.61
N ASP A 77 17.64 -11.49 0.43
CA ASP A 77 18.28 -12.77 0.06
C ASP A 77 17.34 -13.99 0.01
N ILE A 78 16.02 -13.77 0.00
CA ILE A 78 15.01 -14.81 -0.19
C ILE A 78 14.89 -15.09 -1.68
N LYS A 79 15.54 -16.18 -2.14
CA LYS A 79 15.67 -16.52 -3.56
C LYS A 79 14.36 -17.06 -4.12
N VAL A 80 13.62 -16.21 -4.80
CA VAL A 80 12.36 -16.52 -5.49
C VAL A 80 12.26 -15.63 -6.72
N ASN A 81 11.77 -16.15 -7.82
CA ASN A 81 11.55 -15.40 -9.06
C ASN A 81 10.05 -15.10 -9.29
N LYS A 82 9.75 -14.28 -10.28
CA LYS A 82 8.38 -13.91 -10.63
C LYS A 82 7.52 -15.10 -11.05
N TYR A 83 8.10 -16.15 -11.64
CA TYR A 83 7.36 -17.34 -12.08
C TYR A 83 6.92 -18.19 -10.89
N ASP A 84 7.82 -18.42 -9.92
CA ASP A 84 7.48 -19.15 -8.69
C ASP A 84 6.32 -18.47 -7.95
N LEU A 85 6.33 -17.13 -7.92
CA LEU A 85 5.25 -16.35 -7.30
C LEU A 85 3.96 -16.41 -8.13
N ALA A 86 4.06 -16.30 -9.45
CA ALA A 86 2.92 -16.41 -10.36
C ALA A 86 2.23 -17.77 -10.25
N ASP A 87 3.00 -18.86 -10.15
CA ASP A 87 2.46 -20.22 -10.03
C ASP A 87 1.82 -20.50 -8.65
N ASN A 88 2.27 -19.78 -7.62
CA ASN A 88 1.86 -20.01 -6.24
C ASN A 88 0.84 -19.04 -5.67
N ILE A 89 0.58 -17.90 -6.33
CA ILE A 89 -0.45 -16.95 -5.90
C ILE A 89 -1.85 -17.48 -6.23
N ALA A 90 -2.85 -17.08 -5.47
CA ALA A 90 -4.25 -17.40 -5.81
C ALA A 90 -4.64 -16.72 -7.11
N HIS A 91 -5.32 -17.48 -7.99
CA HIS A 91 -5.90 -17.00 -9.24
C HIS A 91 -7.42 -17.10 -9.21
N VAL A 92 -8.10 -16.17 -9.85
CA VAL A 92 -9.55 -16.17 -10.06
C VAL A 92 -9.85 -15.81 -11.52
N ASP A 93 -10.89 -16.42 -12.07
CA ASP A 93 -11.37 -16.08 -13.41
C ASP A 93 -11.81 -14.61 -13.47
N SER A 94 -11.95 -14.04 -14.67
CA SER A 94 -12.41 -12.67 -14.84
C SER A 94 -13.83 -12.43 -14.32
N PHE A 95 -14.64 -13.48 -14.27
CA PHE A 95 -16.05 -13.47 -13.83
C PHE A 95 -16.37 -14.69 -12.98
N THR A 96 -17.31 -14.54 -12.05
CA THR A 96 -17.91 -15.59 -11.22
C THR A 96 -19.41 -15.74 -11.51
N ASP A 97 -20.03 -16.79 -10.96
CA ASP A 97 -21.48 -17.05 -11.02
C ASP A 97 -22.04 -16.95 -12.45
N ASN A 98 -21.45 -17.72 -13.37
CA ASN A 98 -21.82 -17.74 -14.79
C ASN A 98 -21.80 -16.35 -15.48
N GLY A 99 -20.86 -15.51 -15.09
CA GLY A 99 -20.67 -14.17 -15.66
C GLY A 99 -21.46 -13.05 -14.98
N LYS A 100 -22.18 -13.36 -13.91
CA LYS A 100 -23.01 -12.37 -13.19
C LYS A 100 -22.18 -11.31 -12.47
N TYR A 101 -21.03 -11.69 -11.90
CA TYR A 101 -20.17 -10.80 -11.14
C TYR A 101 -18.75 -10.79 -11.71
N ARG A 102 -18.06 -9.67 -11.57
CA ARG A 102 -16.61 -9.60 -11.70
C ARG A 102 -15.96 -10.32 -10.53
N SER A 103 -14.79 -10.92 -10.76
CA SER A 103 -13.99 -11.46 -9.65
C SER A 103 -13.28 -10.36 -8.87
N ASN A 104 -13.08 -10.61 -7.57
CA ASN A 104 -12.49 -9.64 -6.67
C ASN A 104 -10.96 -9.82 -6.59
N PRO A 105 -10.13 -8.80 -6.92
CA PRO A 105 -8.67 -8.90 -6.82
C PRO A 105 -8.15 -9.08 -5.38
N ASN A 106 -8.99 -8.92 -4.37
CA ASN A 106 -8.66 -9.32 -2.98
C ASN A 106 -8.73 -10.83 -2.75
N GLN A 107 -9.24 -11.61 -3.70
CA GLN A 107 -9.32 -13.08 -3.59
C GLN A 107 -8.22 -13.79 -4.40
N GLY A 108 -7.61 -13.13 -5.37
CA GLY A 108 -6.58 -13.67 -6.23
C GLY A 108 -6.32 -12.76 -7.44
N PHE A 109 -5.33 -13.14 -8.24
CA PHE A 109 -5.07 -12.46 -9.51
C PHE A 109 -6.23 -12.71 -10.47
N VAL A 110 -6.81 -11.64 -11.01
CA VAL A 110 -7.98 -11.70 -11.89
C VAL A 110 -7.54 -11.90 -13.34
N GLY A 111 -7.87 -13.06 -13.91
CA GLY A 111 -7.55 -13.43 -15.29
C GLY A 111 -6.17 -14.08 -15.46
N HIS A 112 -5.43 -13.75 -16.52
CA HIS A 112 -4.16 -14.39 -16.90
C HIS A 112 -2.98 -13.42 -16.89
N MET A 113 -1.92 -13.74 -16.14
CA MET A 113 -0.70 -12.90 -16.06
C MET A 113 0.12 -12.94 -17.35
N SER A 114 0.20 -14.12 -18.00
CA SER A 114 1.05 -14.40 -19.15
C SER A 114 0.44 -14.07 -20.50
N VAL A 115 -0.86 -13.76 -20.54
CA VAL A 115 -1.56 -13.43 -21.79
C VAL A 115 -1.87 -11.93 -21.80
N ALA A 116 -1.32 -11.21 -22.78
CA ALA A 116 -1.56 -9.78 -22.93
C ALA A 116 -3.06 -9.48 -23.05
N ASN A 117 -3.52 -8.43 -22.39
CA ASN A 117 -4.91 -7.99 -22.34
C ASN A 117 -5.93 -9.02 -21.74
N ALA A 118 -5.46 -10.10 -21.14
CA ALA A 118 -6.31 -11.12 -20.51
C ALA A 118 -6.21 -11.14 -18.97
N GLY A 119 -5.42 -10.26 -18.39
CA GLY A 119 -5.26 -10.11 -16.94
C GLY A 119 -5.59 -8.70 -16.48
N TRP A 120 -5.91 -8.59 -15.19
CA TRP A 120 -6.21 -7.32 -14.55
C TRP A 120 -5.19 -6.96 -13.47
N CYS A 121 -5.38 -7.49 -12.27
CA CYS A 121 -4.51 -7.20 -11.13
C CYS A 121 -4.78 -8.18 -9.98
N VAL A 122 -3.94 -8.10 -8.97
CA VAL A 122 -4.15 -8.68 -7.64
C VAL A 122 -3.84 -7.64 -6.57
N TYR A 123 -4.57 -7.66 -5.45
CA TYR A 123 -4.38 -6.73 -4.34
C TYR A 123 -3.50 -7.34 -3.23
N HIS A 124 -3.22 -6.54 -2.20
CA HIS A 124 -2.23 -6.86 -1.17
C HIS A 124 -2.47 -8.18 -0.44
N GLY A 125 -3.74 -8.59 -0.21
CA GLY A 125 -4.07 -9.80 0.54
C GLY A 125 -3.44 -11.07 -0.06
N PRO A 126 -3.78 -11.48 -1.29
CA PRO A 126 -3.16 -12.63 -1.93
C PRO A 126 -1.65 -12.51 -2.14
N LEU A 127 -1.12 -11.28 -2.31
CA LEU A 127 0.33 -11.03 -2.36
C LEU A 127 0.99 -11.32 -1.01
N PHE A 128 0.37 -10.89 0.08
CA PHE A 128 0.81 -11.19 1.43
C PHE A 128 0.79 -12.70 1.70
N ASP A 129 -0.29 -13.38 1.32
CA ASP A 129 -0.46 -14.82 1.53
C ASP A 129 0.59 -15.65 0.77
N VAL A 130 0.88 -15.30 -0.49
CA VAL A 130 1.95 -15.99 -1.24
C VAL A 130 3.33 -15.67 -0.67
N ALA A 131 3.60 -14.44 -0.25
CA ALA A 131 4.88 -14.07 0.37
C ALA A 131 5.13 -14.85 1.67
N ARG A 132 4.09 -15.13 2.46
CA ARG A 132 4.18 -15.93 3.68
C ARG A 132 4.63 -17.39 3.46
N LYS A 133 4.55 -17.91 2.26
CA LYS A 133 5.11 -19.22 1.92
C LYS A 133 6.65 -19.21 1.91
N TYR A 134 7.26 -18.03 1.79
CA TYR A 134 8.72 -17.85 1.68
C TYR A 134 9.34 -17.19 2.92
N THR A 135 8.59 -16.37 3.66
CA THR A 135 9.06 -15.70 4.88
C THR A 135 7.94 -15.38 5.86
N ASN A 136 8.24 -15.50 7.16
CA ASN A 136 7.33 -15.05 8.21
C ASN A 136 7.50 -13.57 8.58
N HIS A 137 8.47 -12.87 7.97
CA HIS A 137 8.79 -11.47 8.24
C HIS A 137 8.07 -10.49 7.31
N ILE A 138 7.21 -10.98 6.42
CA ILE A 138 6.36 -10.10 5.60
C ILE A 138 5.31 -9.43 6.49
N GLU A 139 5.13 -8.13 6.29
CA GLU A 139 4.17 -7.31 7.02
C GLU A 139 3.26 -6.56 6.03
N ASP A 140 1.99 -6.46 6.38
CA ASP A 140 1.00 -5.69 5.63
C ASP A 140 0.88 -4.28 6.24
N ALA A 141 1.37 -3.29 5.50
CA ALA A 141 1.30 -1.88 5.86
C ALA A 141 0.13 -1.15 5.16
N SER A 142 -0.80 -1.90 4.55
CA SER A 142 -1.94 -1.32 3.85
C SER A 142 -2.80 -0.46 4.78
N GLY A 143 -3.38 0.63 4.23
CA GLY A 143 -4.08 1.65 5.00
C GLY A 143 -3.18 2.75 5.58
N SER A 144 -1.87 2.55 5.62
CA SER A 144 -0.93 3.58 6.09
C SER A 144 -0.91 4.78 5.15
N ASN A 145 -0.71 5.98 5.71
CA ASN A 145 -0.47 7.15 4.87
C ASN A 145 0.90 7.08 4.19
N PHE A 146 1.06 7.81 3.08
CA PHE A 146 2.24 7.73 2.25
C PHE A 146 3.54 8.12 2.97
N LEU A 147 3.48 9.06 3.91
CA LEU A 147 4.64 9.47 4.72
C LEU A 147 5.10 8.34 5.65
N ALA A 148 4.17 7.54 6.20
CA ALA A 148 4.52 6.36 6.99
C ALA A 148 5.20 5.28 6.13
N ILE A 149 4.78 5.10 4.88
CA ILE A 149 5.46 4.22 3.92
C ILE A 149 6.89 4.69 3.66
N LEU A 150 7.09 5.99 3.43
CA LEU A 150 8.43 6.53 3.22
C LEU A 150 9.29 6.51 4.50
N LYS A 151 8.67 6.51 5.69
CA LYS A 151 9.41 6.30 6.94
C LYS A 151 9.99 4.87 7.01
N LEU A 152 9.24 3.84 6.60
CA LEU A 152 9.77 2.48 6.46
C LEU A 152 10.99 2.44 5.53
N VAL A 153 10.91 3.12 4.39
CA VAL A 153 12.05 3.23 3.44
C VAL A 153 13.22 3.96 4.08
N SER A 154 12.97 5.01 4.87
CA SER A 154 14.00 5.73 5.65
C SER A 154 14.72 4.81 6.63
N ASP A 155 14.00 3.87 7.22
CA ASP A 155 14.52 2.91 8.19
C ASP A 155 15.24 1.73 7.54
N GLY A 156 15.23 1.65 6.20
CA GLY A 156 15.98 0.63 5.44
C GLY A 156 15.12 -0.48 4.85
N HIS A 157 13.79 -0.37 4.93
CA HIS A 157 12.85 -1.35 4.40
C HIS A 157 12.28 -0.88 3.05
N PRO A 158 12.63 -1.50 1.91
CA PRO A 158 11.91 -1.24 0.67
C PRO A 158 10.46 -1.69 0.81
N VAL A 159 9.56 -0.99 0.11
CA VAL A 159 8.12 -1.24 0.24
C VAL A 159 7.51 -1.48 -1.14
N LEU A 160 6.85 -2.63 -1.32
CA LEU A 160 5.98 -2.87 -2.46
C LEU A 160 4.68 -2.09 -2.25
N ILE A 161 4.25 -1.34 -3.27
CA ILE A 161 2.96 -0.64 -3.28
C ILE A 161 2.17 -0.96 -4.53
N ILE A 162 0.83 -0.89 -4.41
CA ILE A 162 -0.06 -0.81 -5.57
C ILE A 162 -0.24 0.66 -5.94
N THR A 163 -0.09 0.96 -7.21
CA THR A 163 -0.08 2.29 -7.79
C THR A 163 -0.74 2.26 -9.18
N THR A 164 -0.44 3.21 -10.04
CA THR A 164 -0.87 3.23 -11.45
C THR A 164 0.35 3.21 -12.39
N THR A 165 0.14 2.79 -13.63
CA THR A 165 1.19 2.76 -14.68
C THR A 165 1.83 4.11 -14.94
N THR A 166 1.14 5.21 -14.63
CA THR A 166 1.64 6.59 -14.79
C THR A 166 2.30 7.13 -13.52
N PHE A 167 2.25 6.38 -12.39
CA PHE A 167 2.64 6.85 -11.06
C PHE A 167 1.94 8.17 -10.66
N ASN A 168 0.69 8.34 -11.09
CA ASN A 168 -0.14 9.51 -10.83
C ASN A 168 -1.61 9.10 -10.74
N HIS A 169 -2.46 10.01 -10.29
CA HIS A 169 -3.91 9.85 -10.36
C HIS A 169 -4.37 9.57 -11.80
N VAL A 170 -5.34 8.67 -11.94
CA VAL A 170 -5.98 8.32 -13.22
C VAL A 170 -7.50 8.52 -13.17
N ASN A 171 -8.10 8.84 -14.31
CA ASN A 171 -9.54 9.12 -14.41
C ASN A 171 -10.38 7.92 -14.87
N ASN A 172 -9.75 6.73 -15.01
CA ASN A 172 -10.39 5.53 -15.53
C ASN A 172 -10.68 4.48 -14.43
N MET A 173 -10.87 4.94 -13.17
CA MET A 173 -11.33 4.07 -12.10
C MET A 173 -12.72 3.53 -12.40
N GLN A 174 -12.95 2.27 -12.02
CA GLN A 174 -14.20 1.54 -12.15
C GLN A 174 -14.58 0.96 -10.79
N THR A 175 -15.86 0.91 -10.50
CA THR A 175 -16.37 0.14 -9.35
C THR A 175 -16.99 -1.14 -9.86
N TRP A 176 -16.42 -2.28 -9.49
CA TRP A 176 -16.96 -3.59 -9.82
C TRP A 176 -17.90 -4.09 -8.75
N GLU A 177 -19.03 -4.64 -9.17
CA GLU A 177 -19.87 -5.49 -8.33
C GLU A 177 -19.27 -6.89 -8.33
N THR A 178 -18.91 -7.42 -7.16
CA THR A 178 -18.37 -8.76 -6.99
C THR A 178 -19.26 -9.58 -6.06
N ASN A 179 -19.05 -10.89 -6.01
CA ASN A 179 -19.77 -11.77 -5.07
C ASN A 179 -19.43 -11.51 -3.58
N THR A 180 -18.39 -10.71 -3.31
CA THR A 180 -17.95 -10.31 -1.96
C THR A 180 -18.12 -8.81 -1.68
N GLY A 181 -18.85 -8.09 -2.53
CA GLY A 181 -19.10 -6.65 -2.40
C GLY A 181 -18.45 -5.84 -3.50
N LYS A 182 -18.48 -4.51 -3.33
CA LYS A 182 -17.90 -3.56 -4.29
C LYS A 182 -16.41 -3.43 -4.13
N VAL A 183 -15.70 -3.34 -5.25
CA VAL A 183 -14.27 -3.08 -5.28
C VAL A 183 -13.94 -2.04 -6.35
N ASN A 184 -13.05 -1.09 -6.04
CA ASN A 184 -12.57 -0.13 -7.01
C ASN A 184 -11.32 -0.67 -7.70
N VAL A 185 -11.30 -0.62 -9.03
CA VAL A 185 -10.21 -1.10 -9.88
C VAL A 185 -9.94 -0.12 -11.02
N THR A 186 -8.80 -0.25 -11.67
CA THR A 186 -8.51 0.48 -12.91
C THR A 186 -7.72 -0.42 -13.86
N PRO A 187 -7.93 -0.32 -15.19
CA PRO A 187 -7.07 -0.97 -16.17
C PRO A 187 -5.63 -0.40 -16.15
N SER A 188 -5.41 0.73 -15.48
CA SER A 188 -4.10 1.33 -15.25
C SER A 188 -3.46 0.87 -13.95
N SER A 189 -3.97 -0.18 -13.28
CA SER A 189 -3.37 -0.74 -12.07
C SER A 189 -1.92 -1.17 -12.33
N HIS A 190 -1.04 -0.89 -11.38
CA HIS A 190 0.36 -1.21 -11.45
C HIS A 190 0.92 -1.45 -10.05
N ALA A 191 2.05 -2.15 -9.97
CA ALA A 191 2.81 -2.29 -8.74
C ALA A 191 4.26 -1.90 -8.95
N CYS A 192 4.92 -1.45 -7.90
CA CYS A 192 6.35 -1.18 -7.91
C CYS A 192 6.93 -1.35 -6.49
N VAL A 193 8.26 -1.35 -6.40
CA VAL A 193 8.96 -1.30 -5.11
C VAL A 193 9.54 0.09 -4.90
N ILE A 194 9.13 0.78 -3.83
CA ILE A 194 9.79 2.01 -3.41
C ILE A 194 11.16 1.65 -2.85
N THR A 195 12.22 2.19 -3.46
CA THR A 195 13.62 1.91 -3.13
C THR A 195 14.35 3.10 -2.54
N GLY A 196 13.69 4.26 -2.45
CA GLY A 196 14.28 5.46 -1.91
C GLY A 196 13.44 6.70 -2.12
N TYR A 197 13.92 7.81 -1.59
CA TYR A 197 13.33 9.12 -1.77
C TYR A 197 14.38 10.23 -1.56
N ASN A 198 14.02 11.45 -1.94
CA ASN A 198 14.74 12.67 -1.61
C ASN A 198 13.73 13.74 -1.18
N LYS A 199 13.81 14.19 0.09
CA LYS A 199 12.87 15.15 0.69
C LYS A 199 12.94 16.51 0.03
N GLN A 200 14.16 16.98 -0.22
CA GLN A 200 14.38 18.32 -0.79
C GLN A 200 13.87 18.42 -2.24
N LYS A 201 14.15 17.38 -3.06
CA LYS A 201 13.74 17.34 -4.46
C LYS A 201 12.28 16.91 -4.65
N LYS A 202 11.61 16.46 -3.59
CA LYS A 202 10.26 15.88 -3.66
C LYS A 202 10.15 14.74 -4.68
N LEU A 203 11.15 13.85 -4.66
CA LEU A 203 11.22 12.67 -5.51
C LEU A 203 11.17 11.40 -4.67
N VAL A 204 10.53 10.38 -5.23
CA VAL A 204 10.58 8.99 -4.77
C VAL A 204 11.25 8.16 -5.86
N TYR A 205 12.08 7.19 -5.48
CA TYR A 205 12.74 6.29 -6.40
C TYR A 205 12.08 4.93 -6.33
N VAL A 206 11.65 4.41 -7.47
CA VAL A 206 10.98 3.11 -7.55
C VAL A 206 11.73 2.17 -8.49
N ASN A 207 11.75 0.88 -8.14
CA ASN A 207 12.02 -0.16 -9.12
C ASN A 207 10.71 -0.48 -9.84
N ASN A 208 10.66 -0.14 -11.12
CA ASN A 208 9.52 -0.38 -11.98
C ASN A 208 9.68 -1.74 -12.66
N PRO A 209 8.75 -2.69 -12.50
CA PRO A 209 8.82 -4.02 -13.14
C PRO A 209 8.80 -3.98 -14.68
N TYR A 210 8.59 -2.83 -15.30
CA TYR A 210 8.86 -2.63 -16.73
C TYR A 210 10.37 -2.47 -17.05
N GLY A 211 11.26 -2.79 -16.12
CA GLY A 211 12.70 -2.86 -16.36
C GLY A 211 13.46 -1.58 -16.03
N THR A 212 12.88 -0.63 -15.30
CA THR A 212 13.58 0.60 -14.89
C THR A 212 13.95 0.58 -13.42
N LYS A 213 15.25 0.56 -13.11
CA LYS A 213 15.79 0.59 -11.75
C LYS A 213 15.88 2.03 -11.24
N LYS A 214 15.43 2.24 -9.98
CA LYS A 214 15.50 3.54 -9.29
C LYS A 214 14.91 4.70 -10.12
N GLN A 215 13.80 4.42 -10.82
CA GLN A 215 13.08 5.43 -11.60
C GLN A 215 12.65 6.58 -10.69
N PRO A 216 13.04 7.84 -10.98
CA PRO A 216 12.56 8.98 -10.21
C PRO A 216 11.10 9.28 -10.58
N VAL A 217 10.27 9.44 -9.56
CA VAL A 217 8.85 9.75 -9.66
C VAL A 217 8.56 10.96 -8.77
N ASN A 218 7.68 11.84 -9.21
CA ASN A 218 7.23 12.95 -8.38
C ASN A 218 6.51 12.41 -7.14
N TRP A 219 6.92 12.89 -5.95
CA TRP A 219 6.39 12.44 -4.66
C TRP A 219 4.87 12.57 -4.57
N HIS A 220 4.34 13.76 -4.86
CA HIS A 220 2.92 14.04 -4.75
C HIS A 220 2.09 13.20 -5.74
N ASN A 221 2.57 13.02 -6.97
CA ASN A 221 1.88 12.21 -7.95
C ASN A 221 1.80 10.73 -7.51
N LEU A 222 2.91 10.18 -6.98
CA LEU A 222 2.93 8.81 -6.48
C LEU A 222 2.02 8.63 -5.26
N GLU A 223 2.00 9.61 -4.35
CA GLU A 223 1.07 9.64 -3.22
C GLU A 223 -0.39 9.62 -3.69
N LEU A 224 -0.77 10.45 -4.67
CA LEU A 224 -2.12 10.46 -5.23
C LEU A 224 -2.52 9.11 -5.83
N SER A 225 -1.61 8.45 -6.56
CA SER A 225 -1.89 7.13 -7.14
C SER A 225 -1.98 6.04 -6.07
N TYR A 226 -1.12 6.08 -5.06
CA TYR A 226 -1.16 5.16 -3.92
C TYR A 226 -2.47 5.29 -3.12
N ASP A 227 -2.89 6.52 -2.83
CA ASP A 227 -4.15 6.80 -2.16
C ASP A 227 -5.35 6.32 -2.98
N GLN A 228 -5.35 6.58 -4.30
CA GLN A 228 -6.40 6.17 -5.22
C GLN A 228 -6.54 4.65 -5.32
N GLN A 229 -5.43 3.90 -5.19
CA GLN A 229 -5.39 2.44 -5.17
C GLN A 229 -5.68 1.84 -3.79
N GLY A 230 -6.19 2.63 -2.84
CA GLY A 230 -6.61 2.15 -1.53
C GLY A 230 -5.47 1.93 -0.53
N ARG A 231 -4.32 2.57 -0.74
CA ARG A 231 -3.16 2.52 0.18
C ARG A 231 -2.66 1.12 0.45
N GLN A 232 -2.40 0.36 -0.58
CA GLN A 232 -1.96 -1.03 -0.47
C GLN A 232 -0.44 -1.12 -0.48
N ALA A 233 0.15 -1.75 0.56
CA ALA A 233 1.59 -1.80 0.75
C ALA A 233 2.03 -3.04 1.53
N LEU A 234 3.15 -3.66 1.10
CA LEU A 234 3.81 -4.76 1.78
C LEU A 234 5.30 -4.46 1.97
N TYR A 235 5.86 -4.87 3.10
CA TYR A 235 7.30 -4.77 3.37
C TYR A 235 7.77 -5.97 4.19
N ILE A 236 9.09 -6.14 4.34
CA ILE A 236 9.72 -7.16 5.19
C ILE A 236 10.42 -6.45 6.36
N LYS A 237 10.16 -6.96 7.57
CA LYS A 237 10.68 -6.42 8.83
C LYS A 237 12.01 -7.05 9.21
#